data_4758158b73673af0f2046c51380b3bb6
#
_entry.id   4758158b73673af0f2046c51380b3bb6
#
_cell.length_a   1.000
_cell.length_b   1.000
_cell.length_c   1.000
_cell.angle_alpha   90.00
_cell.angle_beta   90.00
_cell.angle_gamma   90.00
#
_symmetry.space_group_name_H-M   'P 1'
#
loop_
_entity.id
_entity.type
_entity.pdbx_description
1 polymer ?
#
loop_
_entity_poly.entity_id
_entity_poly.type
_entity_poly.pdbx_seq_one_letter_code
_entity_poly.pdbx_strand_id
1 'polypeptide(L)'
;MSYDIDFRVKVEGLEDTYASVGECHANITWNLREMIVKSTGLEWKNEENNGLCKDVIPHIVSGLNELTKYPEKYKQYEAKNGWGTVEGCKRFFTTIISDWNNFCEDSWTEDLADVTYFWII
;
A
#
# COMPACT_ATOMS: atom_id res chain seq x y z
N MET A 1 -5.80 15.95 -0.92
CA MET A 1 -6.31 14.64 -0.51
C MET A 1 -5.28 13.56 -0.75
N SER A 2 -5.17 12.61 0.15
CA SER A 2 -4.12 11.60 0.10
C SER A 2 -4.64 10.24 0.57
N TYR A 3 -3.87 9.20 0.22
CA TYR A 3 -4.06 7.85 0.74
C TYR A 3 -3.07 7.60 1.87
N ASP A 4 -3.57 7.06 2.95
CA ASP A 4 -2.77 6.51 4.03
C ASP A 4 -3.01 5.02 4.11
N ILE A 5 -2.01 4.28 4.56
CA ILE A 5 -2.07 2.83 4.68
C ILE A 5 -2.11 2.45 6.15
N ASP A 6 -2.97 1.51 6.50
CA ASP A 6 -3.08 1.00 7.86
C ASP A 6 -3.11 -0.53 7.85
N PHE A 7 -2.42 -1.14 8.79
CA PHE A 7 -2.41 -2.59 8.98
C PHE A 7 -3.39 -2.95 10.08
N ARG A 8 -4.42 -3.73 9.74
CA ARG A 8 -5.50 -4.07 10.65
C ARG A 8 -5.74 -5.57 10.74
N VAL A 9 -6.16 -6.02 11.92
CA VAL A 9 -6.65 -7.38 12.13
C VAL A 9 -8.13 -7.34 12.47
N LYS A 10 -8.85 -8.41 12.11
CA LYS A 10 -10.24 -8.56 12.48
C LYS A 10 -10.32 -8.83 13.97
N VAL A 11 -11.24 -8.13 14.66
CA VAL A 11 -11.47 -8.35 16.08
C VAL A 11 -12.33 -9.62 16.25
N GLU A 12 -11.79 -10.61 16.95
CA GLU A 12 -12.46 -11.88 17.19
C GLU A 12 -13.76 -11.67 17.98
N GLY A 13 -14.83 -12.32 17.51
CA GLY A 13 -16.12 -12.23 18.16
C GLY A 13 -16.97 -11.02 17.79
N LEU A 14 -16.42 -10.07 17.01
CA LEU A 14 -17.14 -8.89 16.54
C LEU A 14 -17.17 -8.87 15.03
N GLU A 15 -18.37 -8.84 14.45
CA GLU A 15 -18.55 -8.82 13.01
C GLU A 15 -18.12 -7.47 12.42
N ASP A 16 -17.40 -7.50 11.30
CA ASP A 16 -16.93 -6.32 10.56
C ASP A 16 -16.16 -5.28 11.40
N THR A 17 -15.52 -5.74 12.47
CA THR A 17 -14.72 -4.88 13.34
C THR A 17 -13.24 -5.20 13.18
N TYR A 18 -12.44 -4.16 12.92
CA TYR A 18 -11.00 -4.27 12.70
C TYR A 18 -10.24 -3.31 13.60
N ALA A 19 -9.05 -3.72 14.02
CA ALA A 19 -8.18 -2.91 14.87
C ALA A 19 -6.82 -2.70 14.21
N SER A 20 -6.28 -1.51 14.32
CA SER A 20 -4.91 -1.20 13.87
C SER A 20 -3.92 -1.96 14.73
N VAL A 21 -2.98 -2.66 14.12
CA VAL A 21 -1.97 -3.46 14.82
C VAL A 21 -0.54 -3.10 14.45
N GLY A 22 -0.34 -2.23 13.49
CA GLY A 22 0.99 -1.80 13.09
C GLY A 22 0.93 -0.47 12.36
N GLU A 23 2.03 0.27 12.41
CA GLU A 23 2.14 1.55 11.74
C GLU A 23 2.67 1.37 10.33
N CYS A 24 2.03 2.06 9.38
CA CYS A 24 2.58 2.27 8.05
C CYS A 24 2.66 3.77 7.79
N HIS A 25 3.86 4.24 7.49
CA HIS A 25 4.13 5.68 7.32
C HIS A 25 3.95 6.13 5.88
N ALA A 26 3.47 5.25 5.00
CA ALA A 26 3.27 5.55 3.60
C ALA A 26 2.09 6.47 3.39
N ASN A 27 2.31 7.52 2.61
CA ASN A 27 1.29 8.49 2.23
C ASN A 27 1.52 8.93 0.80
N ILE A 28 0.46 9.07 0.02
CA ILE A 28 0.56 9.52 -1.36
C ILE A 28 -0.68 10.30 -1.77
N THR A 29 -0.50 11.26 -2.68
CA THR A 29 -1.60 12.04 -3.24
C THR A 29 -2.55 11.18 -4.08
N TRP A 30 -3.85 11.47 -4.01
CA TRP A 30 -4.88 10.83 -4.85
C TRP A 30 -4.61 10.99 -6.34
N ASN A 31 -3.86 12.02 -6.74
CA ASN A 31 -3.52 12.28 -8.14
C ASN A 31 -2.76 11.12 -8.79
N LEU A 32 -2.16 10.23 -8.00
CA LEU A 32 -1.39 9.08 -8.49
C LEU A 32 -2.17 7.77 -8.51
N ARG A 33 -3.48 7.79 -8.24
CA ARG A 33 -4.29 6.57 -8.22
C ARG A 33 -4.14 5.73 -9.48
N GLU A 34 -4.21 6.37 -10.65
CA GLU A 34 -4.10 5.65 -11.92
C GLU A 34 -2.73 5.00 -12.08
N MET A 35 -1.66 5.70 -11.70
CA MET A 35 -0.31 5.14 -11.71
C MET A 35 -0.20 3.92 -10.78
N ILE A 36 -0.78 4.00 -9.59
CA ILE A 36 -0.79 2.89 -8.64
C ILE A 36 -1.53 1.68 -9.22
N VAL A 37 -2.73 1.89 -9.73
CA VAL A 37 -3.57 0.82 -10.30
C VAL A 37 -2.89 0.17 -11.49
N LYS A 38 -2.35 0.97 -12.41
CA LYS A 38 -1.70 0.46 -13.64
C LYS A 38 -0.41 -0.28 -13.35
N SER A 39 0.38 0.16 -12.36
CA SER A 39 1.66 -0.49 -12.04
C SER A 39 1.49 -1.75 -11.21
N THR A 40 0.51 -1.79 -10.32
CA THR A 40 0.31 -2.92 -9.38
C THR A 40 -0.70 -3.95 -9.87
N GLY A 41 -1.67 -3.55 -10.67
CA GLY A 41 -2.81 -4.39 -11.04
C GLY A 41 -3.88 -4.50 -9.96
N LEU A 42 -3.73 -3.76 -8.86
CA LEU A 42 -4.71 -3.73 -7.76
C LEU A 42 -5.89 -2.82 -8.10
N GLU A 43 -7.05 -3.11 -7.52
CA GLU A 43 -8.23 -2.24 -7.65
C GLU A 43 -8.09 -0.93 -6.89
N TRP A 44 -7.37 -0.91 -5.77
CA TRP A 44 -7.11 0.26 -4.93
C TRP A 44 -8.37 0.96 -4.44
N LYS A 45 -9.00 0.38 -3.44
CA LYS A 45 -10.29 0.86 -2.89
C LYS A 45 -10.05 1.79 -1.72
N ASN A 46 -10.45 3.06 -1.87
CA ASN A 46 -10.32 4.08 -0.83
C ASN A 46 -11.27 3.82 0.34
N GLU A 47 -10.78 4.05 1.56
CA GLU A 47 -11.53 3.88 2.80
C GLU A 47 -12.09 2.46 3.00
N GLU A 48 -11.35 1.46 2.48
CA GLU A 48 -11.77 0.07 2.53
C GLU A 48 -10.64 -0.89 2.85
N ASN A 49 -11.05 -2.08 3.25
CA ASN A 49 -10.19 -3.25 3.31
C ASN A 49 -9.86 -3.72 1.89
N ASN A 50 -8.59 -3.75 1.54
CA ASN A 50 -8.14 -4.17 0.21
C ASN A 50 -7.62 -5.62 0.17
N GLY A 51 -7.83 -6.37 1.23
CA GLY A 51 -7.44 -7.76 1.33
C GLY A 51 -6.28 -7.99 2.29
N LEU A 52 -5.87 -9.23 2.41
CA LEU A 52 -4.75 -9.59 3.29
C LEU A 52 -3.44 -9.00 2.78
N CYS A 53 -2.63 -8.49 3.68
CA CYS A 53 -1.33 -7.92 3.32
C CYS A 53 -0.46 -8.94 2.56
N LYS A 54 -0.48 -10.20 2.96
CA LYS A 54 0.29 -11.24 2.28
C LYS A 54 -0.09 -11.41 0.80
N ASP A 55 -1.31 -11.04 0.43
CA ASP A 55 -1.79 -11.09 -0.96
C ASP A 55 -1.57 -9.75 -1.68
N VAL A 56 -1.68 -8.64 -0.98
CA VAL A 56 -1.55 -7.29 -1.55
C VAL A 56 -0.08 -6.88 -1.76
N ILE A 57 0.78 -7.15 -0.78
CA ILE A 57 2.19 -6.70 -0.81
C ILE A 57 2.94 -7.22 -2.04
N PRO A 58 2.78 -8.48 -2.50
CA PRO A 58 3.43 -8.91 -3.73
C PRO A 58 3.08 -8.05 -4.95
N HIS A 59 1.86 -7.53 -5.03
CA HIS A 59 1.46 -6.60 -6.09
C HIS A 59 2.14 -5.24 -5.95
N ILE A 60 2.37 -4.77 -4.72
CA ILE A 60 3.11 -3.53 -4.47
C ILE A 60 4.57 -3.71 -4.89
N VAL A 61 5.19 -4.85 -4.59
CA VAL A 61 6.55 -5.19 -5.04
C VAL A 61 6.62 -5.19 -6.56
N SER A 62 5.66 -5.84 -7.21
CA SER A 62 5.56 -5.88 -8.67
C SER A 62 5.42 -4.46 -9.25
N GLY A 63 4.59 -3.62 -8.63
CA GLY A 63 4.42 -2.23 -9.03
C GLY A 63 5.71 -1.42 -8.92
N LEU A 64 6.46 -1.59 -7.84
CA LEU A 64 7.76 -0.94 -7.68
C LEU A 64 8.73 -1.37 -8.78
N ASN A 65 8.76 -2.65 -9.11
CA ASN A 65 9.60 -3.17 -10.19
C ASN A 65 9.20 -2.57 -11.54
N GLU A 66 7.90 -2.46 -11.84
CA GLU A 66 7.39 -1.83 -13.06
C GLU A 66 7.84 -0.37 -13.17
N LEU A 67 7.67 0.41 -12.11
CA LEU A 67 8.08 1.82 -12.10
C LEU A 67 9.59 1.98 -12.22
N THR A 68 10.36 1.04 -11.70
CA THR A 68 11.83 1.07 -11.75
C THR A 68 12.34 0.72 -13.14
N LYS A 69 11.75 -0.31 -13.77
CA LYS A 69 12.19 -0.77 -15.11
C LYS A 69 11.66 0.08 -16.24
N TYR A 70 10.44 0.59 -16.12
CA TYR A 70 9.73 1.28 -17.20
C TYR A 70 9.20 2.65 -16.76
N PRO A 71 10.04 3.54 -16.18
CA PRO A 71 9.55 4.82 -15.65
C PRO A 71 8.88 5.68 -16.72
N GLU A 72 9.39 5.65 -17.96
CA GLU A 72 8.84 6.45 -19.06
C GLU A 72 7.40 6.06 -19.41
N LYS A 73 7.06 4.79 -19.27
CA LYS A 73 5.70 4.28 -19.52
C LYS A 73 4.68 4.90 -18.56
N TYR A 74 5.12 5.21 -17.33
CA TYR A 74 4.22 5.70 -16.28
C TYR A 74 4.24 7.22 -16.11
N LYS A 75 5.11 7.94 -16.82
CA LYS A 75 5.14 9.41 -16.75
C LYS A 75 3.86 10.06 -17.22
N GLN A 76 3.11 9.43 -18.12
CA GLN A 76 1.81 9.92 -18.56
C GLN A 76 0.79 10.03 -17.43
N TYR A 77 1.00 9.31 -16.33
CA TYR A 77 0.13 9.33 -15.15
C TYR A 77 0.60 10.30 -14.07
N GLU A 78 1.70 11.01 -14.29
CA GLU A 78 2.16 12.05 -13.36
C GLU A 78 1.19 13.21 -13.36
N ALA A 79 0.99 13.82 -12.18
CA ALA A 79 0.12 14.96 -12.05
C ALA A 79 0.70 16.17 -12.78
N LYS A 80 -0.11 16.86 -13.59
CA LYS A 80 0.31 18.02 -14.40
C LYS A 80 0.79 19.19 -13.55
N ASN A 81 0.32 19.29 -12.30
CA ASN A 81 0.70 20.35 -11.37
C ASN A 81 1.97 20.00 -10.56
N GLY A 82 2.66 18.91 -10.84
CA GLY A 82 3.84 18.46 -10.12
C GLY A 82 3.57 17.81 -8.77
N TRP A 83 2.31 17.56 -8.41
CA TRP A 83 1.90 16.99 -7.13
C TRP A 83 1.82 15.46 -7.15
N GLY A 84 2.57 14.82 -8.01
CA GLY A 84 2.63 13.37 -8.08
C GLY A 84 3.55 12.94 -9.21
N THR A 85 4.59 12.18 -8.87
CA THR A 85 5.62 11.74 -9.79
C THR A 85 5.86 10.23 -9.69
N VAL A 86 6.50 9.65 -10.70
CA VAL A 86 6.98 8.27 -10.67
C VAL A 86 7.88 8.04 -9.44
N GLU A 87 8.81 8.95 -9.19
CA GLU A 87 9.70 8.84 -8.03
C GLU A 87 8.94 8.87 -6.70
N GLY A 88 7.93 9.71 -6.60
CA GLY A 88 7.06 9.77 -5.41
C GLY A 88 6.30 8.46 -5.20
N CYS A 89 5.78 7.87 -6.28
CA CYS A 89 5.10 6.59 -6.21
C CYS A 89 6.05 5.46 -5.80
N LYS A 90 7.27 5.46 -6.32
CA LYS A 90 8.31 4.50 -5.92
C LYS A 90 8.62 4.60 -4.42
N ARG A 91 8.76 5.81 -3.89
CA ARG A 91 8.98 6.02 -2.45
C ARG A 91 7.81 5.50 -1.62
N PHE A 92 6.59 5.75 -2.09
CA PHE A 92 5.38 5.26 -1.44
C PHE A 92 5.39 3.73 -1.35
N PHE A 93 5.66 3.04 -2.46
CA PHE A 93 5.75 1.58 -2.48
C PHE A 93 6.88 1.06 -1.60
N THR A 94 8.04 1.70 -1.67
CA THR A 94 9.21 1.32 -0.85
C THR A 94 8.89 1.42 0.64
N THR A 95 8.20 2.48 1.05
CA THR A 95 7.80 2.67 2.45
C THR A 95 6.83 1.58 2.91
N ILE A 96 5.83 1.25 2.08
CA ILE A 96 4.89 0.16 2.39
C ILE A 96 5.63 -1.15 2.60
N ILE A 97 6.51 -1.50 1.67
CA ILE A 97 7.28 -2.76 1.71
C ILE A 97 8.17 -2.80 2.95
N SER A 98 8.87 -1.71 3.24
CA SER A 98 9.75 -1.61 4.40
C SER A 98 8.96 -1.75 5.71
N ASP A 99 7.85 -1.05 5.85
CA ASP A 99 7.03 -1.11 7.06
C ASP A 99 6.40 -2.50 7.23
N TRP A 100 5.99 -3.13 6.13
CA TRP A 100 5.49 -4.50 6.18
C TRP A 100 6.57 -5.51 6.58
N ASN A 101 7.77 -5.36 6.05
CA ASN A 101 8.89 -6.24 6.42
C ASN A 101 9.22 -6.09 7.92
N ASN A 102 9.21 -4.87 8.44
CA ASN A 102 9.40 -4.63 9.87
C ASN A 102 8.29 -5.29 10.69
N PHE A 103 7.05 -5.19 10.24
CA PHE A 103 5.91 -5.84 10.88
C PHE A 103 6.09 -7.37 10.96
N CYS A 104 6.55 -7.99 9.87
CA CYS A 104 6.77 -9.43 9.81
C CYS A 104 7.94 -9.92 10.67
N GLU A 105 8.92 -9.04 10.93
CA GLU A 105 10.12 -9.37 11.72
C GLU A 105 10.00 -9.01 13.20
N ASP A 106 9.05 -8.13 13.56
CA ASP A 106 8.86 -7.67 14.92
C ASP A 106 8.23 -8.78 15.76
N SER A 107 8.82 -9.06 16.94
CA SER A 107 8.36 -10.12 17.85
C SER A 107 6.94 -9.91 18.36
N TRP A 108 6.43 -8.68 18.33
CA TRP A 108 5.07 -8.35 18.77
C TRP A 108 4.01 -8.58 17.69
N THR A 109 4.41 -8.57 16.42
CA THR A 109 3.48 -8.60 15.29
C THR A 109 3.71 -9.74 14.32
N GLU A 110 4.86 -10.44 14.38
CA GLU A 110 5.21 -11.50 13.43
C GLU A 110 4.14 -12.59 13.31
N ASP A 111 3.49 -12.95 14.42
CA ASP A 111 2.45 -13.99 14.44
C ASP A 111 1.14 -13.53 13.78
N LEU A 112 1.00 -12.25 13.51
CA LEU A 112 -0.19 -11.67 12.90
C LEU A 112 -0.07 -11.51 11.37
N ALA A 113 1.10 -11.80 10.80
CA ALA A 113 1.36 -11.52 9.38
C ALA A 113 0.33 -12.16 8.44
N ASP A 114 -0.09 -13.40 8.73
CA ASP A 114 -1.04 -14.13 7.87
C ASP A 114 -2.49 -13.65 7.99
N VAL A 115 -2.82 -12.88 9.01
CA VAL A 115 -4.20 -12.45 9.30
C VAL A 115 -4.36 -10.93 9.26
N THR A 116 -3.34 -10.20 8.87
CA THR A 116 -3.36 -8.74 8.80
C THR A 116 -3.83 -8.26 7.44
N TYR A 117 -4.76 -7.30 7.47
CA TYR A 117 -5.39 -6.72 6.28
C TYR A 117 -4.76 -5.38 5.91
N PHE A 118 -4.74 -5.11 4.62
CA PHE A 118 -4.24 -3.87 4.03
C PHE A 118 -5.42 -2.90 3.85
N TRP A 119 -5.45 -1.86 4.68
CA TRP A 119 -6.48 -0.82 4.63
C TRP A 119 -5.93 0.44 4.00
N ILE A 120 -6.73 1.03 3.13
CA ILE A 120 -6.45 2.34 2.53
C ILE A 120 -7.41 3.34 3.17
N ILE A 121 -6.86 4.38 3.78
CA ILE A 121 -7.64 5.41 4.47
C ILE A 121 -7.30 6.82 4.02
#